data_6cc795bd88ef89de4741dc3684e22b61
#
_entry.id   6cc795bd88ef89de4741dc3684e22b61
#
_cell.length_a   1.000
_cell.length_b   1.000
_cell.length_c   1.000
_cell.angle_alpha   90.00
_cell.angle_beta   90.00
_cell.angle_gamma   90.00
#
_symmetry.space_group_name_H-M   'P 1'
#
loop_
_entity.id
_entity.type
_entity.pdbx_description
1 polymer ?
#
loop_
_entity_poly.entity_id
_entity_poly.type
_entity_poly.pdbx_seq_one_letter_code
_entity_poly.pdbx_strand_id
1 'polypeptide(L)'
;MSRPTSPRKPAPRASGAERAEGRVIAAHGRHYIVAPDEGGPMLQCFPRGKKSDIAVGDRVAYERTSADQGVIVEIGERRNLLYRSDQFKSKLFAANLDQLLIVLATEPYFSEDLLGRALIAAEANDLKPLVVLNKIDVEAALPVARERLAPYRALGYDVLELSVKGAPDDARAQLMPHLARHSTILLGQSGMGKSTLVNLLVPDAEAATREISAALNSGRHTTTFTRLYPLPGSDGALIDSPGFQEFGLYHLTEGRLERAFPEFRPLLADCRFYNCHHLHEPGCAILGAVADGRIAPSRHALYAQLVHEASQVVR
;
A
#
# COMPACT_ATOMS: atom_id res chain seq x y z
N MET A 1 -37.60 45.57 -33.35
CA MET A 1 -36.54 45.14 -34.31
C MET A 1 -35.51 44.33 -33.52
N SER A 2 -35.67 43.02 -33.51
CA SER A 2 -34.80 42.07 -32.77
C SER A 2 -33.74 41.59 -33.76
N ARG A 3 -32.44 41.71 -33.36
CA ARG A 3 -31.31 41.20 -34.13
C ARG A 3 -31.23 39.66 -34.03
N PRO A 4 -30.94 38.93 -35.10
CA PRO A 4 -30.77 37.50 -35.09
C PRO A 4 -29.40 37.13 -34.49
N THR A 5 -29.38 36.25 -33.53
CA THR A 5 -28.19 35.61 -32.97
C THR A 5 -27.68 34.56 -33.96
N SER A 6 -26.44 34.77 -34.45
CA SER A 6 -25.74 33.79 -35.27
C SER A 6 -25.39 32.52 -34.47
N PRO A 7 -25.51 31.33 -35.05
CA PRO A 7 -25.15 30.09 -34.39
C PRO A 7 -23.61 30.01 -34.19
N ARG A 8 -23.18 29.78 -32.95
CA ARG A 8 -21.78 29.49 -32.63
C ARG A 8 -21.36 28.20 -33.36
N LYS A 9 -20.34 28.33 -34.22
CA LYS A 9 -19.66 27.18 -34.80
C LYS A 9 -19.14 26.27 -33.69
N PRO A 10 -19.33 24.94 -33.79
CA PRO A 10 -18.70 24.00 -32.87
C PRO A 10 -17.18 24.11 -33.02
N ALA A 11 -16.48 24.13 -31.89
CA ALA A 11 -15.01 24.11 -31.85
C ALA A 11 -14.51 22.87 -32.57
N PRO A 12 -13.38 22.95 -33.33
CA PRO A 12 -12.83 21.80 -34.03
C PRO A 12 -12.49 20.71 -33.00
N ARG A 13 -13.00 19.48 -33.22
CA ARG A 13 -12.53 18.29 -32.55
C ARG A 13 -11.04 18.18 -32.83
N ALA A 14 -10.23 18.23 -31.78
CA ALA A 14 -8.79 18.05 -31.89
C ALA A 14 -8.50 16.76 -32.67
N SER A 15 -7.65 16.87 -33.67
CA SER A 15 -7.06 15.80 -34.47
C SER A 15 -6.63 14.65 -33.57
N GLY A 16 -6.89 13.41 -33.99
CA GLY A 16 -6.64 12.17 -33.25
C GLY A 16 -5.21 12.07 -32.71
N ALA A 17 -5.03 12.52 -31.49
CA ALA A 17 -3.86 12.17 -30.71
C ALA A 17 -3.94 10.65 -30.48
N GLU A 18 -2.88 9.96 -30.87
CA GLU A 18 -2.76 8.51 -30.74
C GLU A 18 -2.90 8.15 -29.25
N ARG A 19 -3.93 7.35 -28.94
CA ARG A 19 -4.21 6.89 -27.59
C ARG A 19 -3.33 5.68 -27.32
N ALA A 20 -2.51 5.76 -26.28
CA ALA A 20 -1.63 4.70 -25.83
C ALA A 20 -1.95 4.29 -24.40
N GLU A 21 -1.49 3.10 -24.00
CA GLU A 21 -1.67 2.57 -22.66
C GLU A 21 -0.34 2.51 -21.90
N GLY A 22 -0.43 2.57 -20.57
CA GLY A 22 0.74 2.50 -19.72
C GLY A 22 0.38 2.35 -18.24
N ARG A 23 1.41 2.26 -17.42
CA ARG A 23 1.31 2.11 -15.97
C ARG A 23 1.86 3.34 -15.27
N VAL A 24 1.11 3.84 -14.28
CA VAL A 24 1.57 4.94 -13.41
C VAL A 24 2.63 4.39 -12.45
N ILE A 25 3.86 4.91 -12.56
CA ILE A 25 5.00 4.45 -11.75
C ILE A 25 5.43 5.45 -10.68
N ALA A 26 5.02 6.72 -10.79
CA ALA A 26 5.23 7.70 -9.73
C ALA A 26 4.12 8.76 -9.75
N ALA A 27 3.84 9.34 -8.57
CA ALA A 27 2.84 10.39 -8.40
C ALA A 27 3.33 11.44 -7.42
N HIS A 28 3.28 12.72 -7.83
CA HIS A 28 3.60 13.89 -7.01
C HIS A 28 2.60 15.02 -7.29
N GLY A 29 1.69 15.25 -6.36
CA GLY A 29 0.60 16.21 -6.56
C GLY A 29 -0.28 15.81 -7.75
N ARG A 30 -0.24 16.60 -8.82
CA ARG A 30 -0.99 16.34 -10.07
C ARG A 30 -0.09 15.92 -11.24
N HIS A 31 1.14 15.58 -10.94
CA HIS A 31 2.12 15.11 -11.92
C HIS A 31 2.30 13.62 -11.74
N TYR A 32 2.21 12.86 -12.83
CA TYR A 32 2.35 11.42 -12.86
C TYR A 32 3.43 11.04 -13.85
N ILE A 33 4.23 10.04 -13.51
CA ILE A 33 5.13 9.41 -14.47
C ILE A 33 4.46 8.13 -14.93
N VAL A 34 4.31 8.00 -16.24
CA VAL A 34 3.72 6.83 -16.89
C VAL A 34 4.80 6.10 -17.67
N ALA A 35 4.92 4.80 -17.41
CA ALA A 35 5.71 3.89 -18.23
C ALA A 35 4.79 3.33 -19.34
N PRO A 36 5.09 3.57 -20.63
CA PRO A 36 4.34 3.03 -21.74
C PRO A 36 4.40 1.50 -21.80
N ASP A 37 3.28 0.83 -22.12
CA ASP A 37 3.24 -0.63 -22.25
C ASP A 37 4.04 -1.12 -23.48
N GLU A 38 4.09 -0.33 -24.52
CA GLU A 38 4.89 -0.58 -25.73
C GLU A 38 6.41 -0.38 -25.50
N GLY A 39 6.78 0.04 -24.28
CA GLY A 39 8.17 0.40 -23.97
C GLY A 39 8.52 1.83 -24.41
N GLY A 40 9.81 2.18 -24.23
CA GLY A 40 10.32 3.51 -24.57
C GLY A 40 10.47 4.43 -23.35
N PRO A 41 10.69 5.73 -23.58
CA PRO A 41 10.92 6.68 -22.48
C PRO A 41 9.66 6.88 -21.65
N MET A 42 9.85 7.08 -20.35
CA MET A 42 8.80 7.44 -19.43
C MET A 42 8.24 8.83 -19.75
N LEU A 43 6.95 9.01 -19.53
CA LEU A 43 6.23 10.25 -19.86
C LEU A 43 5.76 10.95 -18.59
N GLN A 44 5.96 12.25 -18.54
CA GLN A 44 5.29 13.10 -17.56
C GLN A 44 3.85 13.36 -18.00
N CYS A 45 2.90 12.85 -17.24
CA CYS A 45 1.48 12.97 -17.58
C CYS A 45 0.70 13.81 -16.57
N PHE A 46 -0.36 14.44 -17.06
CA PHE A 46 -1.29 15.22 -16.27
C PHE A 46 -2.70 14.65 -16.41
N PRO A 47 -3.53 14.73 -15.36
CA PRO A 47 -4.91 14.25 -15.46
C PRO A 47 -5.76 15.22 -16.29
N ARG A 48 -6.70 14.68 -17.06
CA ARG A 48 -7.74 15.48 -17.71
C ARG A 48 -8.72 15.98 -16.64
N GLY A 49 -8.75 17.29 -16.41
CA GLY A 49 -9.69 17.91 -15.47
C GLY A 49 -9.10 18.24 -14.09
N LYS A 50 -9.98 18.71 -13.16
CA LYS A 50 -9.57 19.26 -11.85
C LYS A 50 -9.38 18.21 -10.76
N LYS A 51 -10.16 17.13 -10.75
CA LYS A 51 -10.05 16.01 -9.79
C LYS A 51 -9.20 14.91 -10.40
N SER A 52 -8.36 14.30 -9.58
CA SER A 52 -7.53 13.18 -9.98
C SER A 52 -7.52 12.15 -8.86
N ASP A 53 -8.06 10.98 -9.18
CA ASP A 53 -8.05 9.81 -8.31
C ASP A 53 -7.02 8.77 -8.82
N ILE A 54 -5.98 9.23 -9.52
CA ILE A 54 -4.93 8.40 -10.08
C ILE A 54 -3.96 8.00 -8.97
N ALA A 55 -3.65 6.71 -8.90
CA ALA A 55 -2.71 6.12 -7.95
C ALA A 55 -1.52 5.48 -8.67
N VAL A 56 -0.41 5.33 -7.96
CA VAL A 56 0.72 4.52 -8.44
C VAL A 56 0.25 3.07 -8.60
N GLY A 57 0.61 2.44 -9.72
CA GLY A 57 0.13 1.10 -10.08
C GLY A 57 -1.09 1.08 -11.00
N ASP A 58 -1.79 2.21 -11.19
CA ASP A 58 -2.90 2.28 -12.13
C ASP A 58 -2.45 1.98 -13.56
N ARG A 59 -3.28 1.24 -14.27
CA ARG A 59 -3.26 1.17 -15.73
C ARG A 59 -4.04 2.38 -16.25
N VAL A 60 -3.46 3.09 -17.21
CA VAL A 60 -4.06 4.32 -17.74
C VAL A 60 -3.97 4.36 -19.26
N ALA A 61 -5.00 4.93 -19.86
CA ALA A 61 -4.90 5.38 -21.23
C ALA A 61 -4.53 6.87 -21.25
N TYR A 62 -3.59 7.23 -22.10
CA TYR A 62 -3.11 8.59 -22.24
C TYR A 62 -2.97 9.01 -23.70
N GLU A 63 -3.01 10.32 -23.94
CA GLU A 63 -2.74 10.94 -25.23
C GLU A 63 -1.41 11.68 -25.13
N ARG A 64 -0.48 11.43 -26.03
CA ARG A 64 0.80 12.17 -26.10
C ARG A 64 0.57 13.61 -26.52
N THR A 65 1.19 14.55 -25.81
CA THR A 65 1.17 15.98 -26.14
C THR A 65 2.52 16.47 -26.66
N SER A 66 3.62 15.80 -26.26
CA SER A 66 4.98 16.00 -26.77
C SER A 66 5.77 14.69 -26.68
N ALA A 67 7.08 14.72 -26.95
CA ALA A 67 7.95 13.56 -26.87
C ALA A 67 8.05 12.99 -25.44
N ASP A 68 7.92 13.84 -24.42
CA ASP A 68 8.12 13.55 -23.00
C ASP A 68 6.88 13.79 -22.13
N GLN A 69 5.75 14.26 -22.73
CA GLN A 69 4.55 14.60 -21.99
C GLN A 69 3.27 13.98 -22.57
N GLY A 70 2.28 13.80 -21.69
CA GLY A 70 0.97 13.30 -22.05
C GLY A 70 -0.14 13.74 -21.12
N VAL A 71 -1.38 13.45 -21.52
CA VAL A 71 -2.60 13.69 -20.72
C VAL A 71 -3.26 12.34 -20.47
N ILE A 72 -3.43 11.97 -19.20
CA ILE A 72 -4.20 10.79 -18.82
C ILE A 72 -5.67 11.07 -19.07
N VAL A 73 -6.28 10.27 -19.92
CA VAL A 73 -7.67 10.43 -20.36
C VAL A 73 -8.61 9.42 -19.70
N GLU A 74 -8.09 8.28 -19.24
CA GLU A 74 -8.87 7.23 -18.63
C GLU A 74 -8.01 6.44 -17.63
N ILE A 75 -8.64 5.98 -16.54
CA ILE A 75 -8.06 5.03 -15.59
C ILE A 75 -8.71 3.68 -15.88
N GLY A 76 -7.89 2.66 -16.09
CA GLY A 76 -8.36 1.29 -16.29
C GLY A 76 -9.02 0.70 -15.03
N GLU A 77 -9.67 -0.43 -15.19
CA GLU A 77 -10.29 -1.16 -14.08
C GLU A 77 -9.24 -1.55 -13.04
N ARG A 78 -9.54 -1.27 -11.77
CA ARG A 78 -8.68 -1.61 -10.64
C ARG A 78 -9.11 -2.91 -9.98
N ARG A 79 -8.17 -3.78 -9.68
CA ARG A 79 -8.41 -4.95 -8.82
C ARG A 79 -8.62 -4.53 -7.37
N ASN A 80 -7.83 -3.59 -6.90
CA ASN A 80 -7.91 -3.00 -5.56
C ASN A 80 -7.27 -1.61 -5.53
N LEU A 81 -7.49 -0.91 -4.42
CA LEU A 81 -6.96 0.43 -4.19
C LEU A 81 -6.68 0.60 -2.69
N LEU A 82 -5.41 0.81 -2.36
CA LEU A 82 -4.98 1.02 -0.98
C LEU A 82 -4.99 2.51 -0.65
N TYR A 83 -5.67 2.84 0.45
CA TYR A 83 -5.80 4.19 0.97
C TYR A 83 -4.98 4.38 2.23
N ARG A 84 -4.48 5.60 2.41
CA ARG A 84 -4.13 6.13 3.73
C ARG A 84 -5.27 7.05 4.16
N SER A 85 -5.91 6.72 5.24
CA SER A 85 -6.89 7.60 5.87
C SER A 85 -6.30 8.15 7.16
N ASP A 86 -6.32 9.46 7.32
CA ASP A 86 -6.31 10.13 8.61
C ASP A 86 -7.72 10.61 8.93
N GLN A 87 -7.93 11.21 10.10
CA GLN A 87 -9.25 11.68 10.53
C GLN A 87 -9.92 12.70 9.58
N PHE A 88 -9.14 13.33 8.70
CA PHE A 88 -9.61 14.43 7.85
C PHE A 88 -9.52 14.15 6.36
N LYS A 89 -8.62 13.25 5.93
CA LYS A 89 -8.35 13.02 4.50
C LYS A 89 -8.00 11.57 4.21
N SER A 90 -8.54 11.06 3.11
CA SER A 90 -8.07 9.82 2.50
C SER A 90 -7.12 10.17 1.37
N LYS A 91 -5.92 9.60 1.39
CA LYS A 91 -4.92 9.72 0.32
C LYS A 91 -4.74 8.37 -0.35
N LEU A 92 -4.78 8.36 -1.67
CA LEU A 92 -4.49 7.17 -2.46
C LEU A 92 -3.00 6.84 -2.34
N PHE A 93 -2.69 5.57 -2.10
CA PHE A 93 -1.32 5.08 -2.05
C PHE A 93 -0.92 4.40 -3.33
N ALA A 94 -1.58 3.27 -3.60
CA ALA A 94 -1.27 2.45 -4.73
C ALA A 94 -2.50 1.62 -5.13
N ALA A 95 -2.54 1.22 -6.39
CA ALA A 95 -3.57 0.39 -6.98
C ALA A 95 -2.98 -0.89 -7.57
N ASN A 96 -3.85 -1.89 -7.80
CA ASN A 96 -3.51 -3.14 -8.48
C ASN A 96 -2.39 -3.92 -7.77
N LEU A 97 -2.47 -3.95 -6.44
CA LEU A 97 -1.55 -4.66 -5.56
C LEU A 97 -1.89 -6.14 -5.46
N ASP A 98 -0.88 -6.96 -5.23
CA ASP A 98 -1.03 -8.39 -4.91
C ASP A 98 -0.62 -8.66 -3.46
N GLN A 99 0.34 -7.87 -2.94
CA GLN A 99 1.03 -8.20 -1.72
C GLN A 99 1.41 -6.95 -0.92
N LEU A 100 1.40 -7.10 0.41
CA LEU A 100 1.90 -6.13 1.37
C LEU A 100 3.13 -6.70 2.06
N LEU A 101 4.31 -6.10 1.82
CA LEU A 101 5.57 -6.46 2.47
C LEU A 101 5.78 -5.57 3.70
N ILE A 102 5.70 -6.17 4.89
CA ILE A 102 5.86 -5.47 6.17
C ILE A 102 7.25 -5.72 6.69
N VAL A 103 8.11 -4.68 6.67
CA VAL A 103 9.49 -4.76 7.14
C VAL A 103 9.58 -4.29 8.59
N LEU A 104 9.96 -5.22 9.43
CA LEU A 104 10.27 -5.06 10.85
C LEU A 104 11.78 -5.24 11.04
N ALA A 105 12.30 -4.92 12.21
CA ALA A 105 13.67 -5.23 12.59
C ALA A 105 13.74 -5.70 14.05
N THR A 106 14.81 -6.41 14.38
CA THR A 106 15.13 -6.73 15.77
C THR A 106 15.42 -5.47 16.56
N GLU A 107 16.10 -4.47 15.93
CA GLU A 107 16.39 -3.13 16.46
C GLU A 107 16.26 -2.06 15.36
N PRO A 108 15.65 -0.87 15.66
CA PRO A 108 14.86 -0.59 16.86
C PRO A 108 13.63 -1.50 16.97
N TYR A 109 13.06 -1.65 18.17
CA TYR A 109 11.86 -2.46 18.36
C TYR A 109 10.71 -1.97 17.48
N PHE A 110 10.07 -2.91 16.80
CA PHE A 110 8.93 -2.59 15.95
C PHE A 110 7.65 -2.35 16.78
N SER A 111 6.74 -1.55 16.26
CA SER A 111 5.42 -1.35 16.83
C SER A 111 4.49 -2.51 16.46
N GLU A 112 3.95 -3.19 17.46
CA GLU A 112 2.93 -4.23 17.25
C GLU A 112 1.60 -3.64 16.78
N ASP A 113 1.26 -2.42 17.20
CA ASP A 113 0.09 -1.69 16.69
C ASP A 113 0.22 -1.47 15.18
N LEU A 114 1.37 -0.98 14.71
CA LEU A 114 1.59 -0.78 13.27
C LEU A 114 1.56 -2.10 12.49
N LEU A 115 2.18 -3.17 13.03
CA LEU A 115 2.13 -4.50 12.44
C LEU A 115 0.69 -5.00 12.35
N GLY A 116 -0.05 -4.90 13.44
CA GLY A 116 -1.46 -5.32 13.50
C GLY A 116 -2.32 -4.57 12.49
N ARG A 117 -2.21 -3.23 12.43
CA ARG A 117 -2.93 -2.39 11.45
C ARG A 117 -2.57 -2.73 10.01
N ALA A 118 -1.29 -2.97 9.73
CA ALA A 118 -0.84 -3.35 8.40
C ALA A 118 -1.44 -4.70 7.95
N LEU A 119 -1.49 -5.69 8.87
CA LEU A 119 -2.12 -6.98 8.60
C LEU A 119 -3.63 -6.84 8.35
N ILE A 120 -4.33 -6.06 9.18
CA ILE A 120 -5.77 -5.78 8.99
C ILE A 120 -6.02 -5.08 7.64
N ALA A 121 -5.15 -4.15 7.24
CA ALA A 121 -5.25 -3.51 5.94
C ALA A 121 -5.06 -4.50 4.79
N ALA A 122 -4.11 -5.42 4.91
CA ALA A 122 -3.89 -6.46 3.92
C ALA A 122 -5.14 -7.35 3.78
N GLU A 123 -5.66 -7.85 4.90
CA GLU A 123 -6.84 -8.71 4.95
C GLU A 123 -8.10 -8.01 4.39
N ALA A 124 -8.29 -6.71 4.71
CA ALA A 124 -9.43 -5.93 4.25
C ALA A 124 -9.39 -5.60 2.75
N ASN A 125 -8.24 -5.70 2.11
CA ASN A 125 -8.04 -5.42 0.69
C ASN A 125 -7.62 -6.65 -0.13
N ASP A 126 -7.77 -7.86 0.43
CA ASP A 126 -7.41 -9.13 -0.22
C ASP A 126 -5.95 -9.15 -0.71
N LEU A 127 -5.04 -8.52 0.04
CA LEU A 127 -3.61 -8.55 -0.23
C LEU A 127 -2.94 -9.66 0.57
N LYS A 128 -1.98 -10.35 -0.05
CA LYS A 128 -1.15 -11.31 0.68
C LYS A 128 -0.18 -10.57 1.61
N PRO A 129 -0.26 -10.69 2.94
CA PRO A 129 0.74 -10.12 3.81
C PRO A 129 2.00 -11.00 3.83
N LEU A 130 3.17 -10.36 3.74
CA LEU A 130 4.48 -10.98 3.96
C LEU A 130 5.23 -10.16 5.00
N VAL A 131 5.56 -10.75 6.12
CA VAL A 131 6.32 -10.10 7.18
C VAL A 131 7.80 -10.43 7.03
N VAL A 132 8.65 -9.44 7.12
CA VAL A 132 10.11 -9.59 7.15
C VAL A 132 10.62 -9.09 8.49
N LEU A 133 11.28 -9.95 9.26
CA LEU A 133 12.10 -9.58 10.41
C LEU A 133 13.54 -9.42 9.93
N ASN A 134 13.95 -8.17 9.74
CA ASN A 134 15.30 -7.79 9.31
C ASN A 134 16.26 -7.65 10.49
N LYS A 135 17.55 -7.58 10.21
CA LYS A 135 18.67 -7.40 11.16
C LYS A 135 18.79 -8.54 12.18
N ILE A 136 18.55 -9.78 11.74
CA ILE A 136 18.71 -10.95 12.62
C ILE A 136 20.15 -11.18 13.06
N ASP A 137 21.11 -10.50 12.45
CA ASP A 137 22.50 -10.40 12.87
C ASP A 137 22.69 -9.68 14.23
N VAL A 138 21.67 -8.96 14.71
CA VAL A 138 21.62 -8.41 16.06
C VAL A 138 21.10 -9.48 17.02
N GLU A 139 21.94 -10.47 17.32
CA GLU A 139 21.59 -11.70 18.06
C GLU A 139 20.95 -11.42 19.43
N ALA A 140 21.41 -10.38 20.13
CA ALA A 140 20.90 -10.04 21.47
C ALA A 140 19.41 -9.66 21.48
N ALA A 141 18.91 -9.04 20.40
CA ALA A 141 17.51 -8.58 20.29
C ALA A 141 16.59 -9.62 19.63
N LEU A 142 17.15 -10.65 18.98
CA LEU A 142 16.40 -11.62 18.19
C LEU A 142 15.39 -12.46 19.01
N PRO A 143 15.69 -12.97 20.20
CA PRO A 143 14.72 -13.74 20.98
C PRO A 143 13.45 -12.94 21.31
N VAL A 144 13.60 -11.70 21.74
CA VAL A 144 12.47 -10.81 22.05
C VAL A 144 11.65 -10.51 20.81
N ALA A 145 12.29 -10.26 19.67
CA ALA A 145 11.57 -10.04 18.41
C ALA A 145 10.76 -11.27 17.96
N ARG A 146 11.32 -12.48 18.12
CA ARG A 146 10.63 -13.74 17.82
C ARG A 146 9.44 -13.99 18.74
N GLU A 147 9.60 -13.73 20.04
CA GLU A 147 8.51 -13.85 21.00
C GLU A 147 7.33 -12.93 20.64
N ARG A 148 7.61 -11.68 20.29
CA ARG A 148 6.59 -10.70 19.85
C ARG A 148 5.92 -11.10 18.54
N LEU A 149 6.60 -11.83 17.66
CA LEU A 149 6.05 -12.32 16.40
C LEU A 149 5.32 -13.66 16.51
N ALA A 150 5.49 -14.39 17.61
CA ALA A 150 4.89 -15.71 17.79
C ALA A 150 3.35 -15.73 17.62
N PRO A 151 2.57 -14.75 18.16
CA PRO A 151 1.12 -14.73 17.96
C PRO A 151 0.73 -14.58 16.47
N TYR A 152 1.49 -13.82 15.71
CA TYR A 152 1.22 -13.61 14.28
C TYR A 152 1.57 -14.84 13.44
N ARG A 153 2.65 -15.54 13.79
CA ARG A 153 2.98 -16.85 13.19
C ARG A 153 1.89 -17.90 13.48
N ALA A 154 1.34 -17.89 14.68
CA ALA A 154 0.25 -18.78 15.07
C ALA A 154 -1.05 -18.52 14.30
N LEU A 155 -1.26 -17.29 13.82
CA LEU A 155 -2.35 -16.92 12.92
C LEU A 155 -2.10 -17.32 11.46
N GLY A 156 -0.93 -17.91 11.13
CA GLY A 156 -0.59 -18.40 9.80
C GLY A 156 0.11 -17.37 8.90
N TYR A 157 0.54 -16.23 9.43
CA TYR A 157 1.28 -15.26 8.63
C TYR A 157 2.70 -15.70 8.33
N ASP A 158 3.11 -15.59 7.07
CA ASP A 158 4.48 -15.84 6.62
C ASP A 158 5.44 -14.80 7.21
N VAL A 159 6.46 -15.26 7.96
CA VAL A 159 7.50 -14.39 8.51
C VAL A 159 8.87 -14.88 8.06
N LEU A 160 9.53 -14.12 7.21
CA LEU A 160 10.91 -14.35 6.81
C LEU A 160 11.86 -13.65 7.78
N GLU A 161 12.90 -14.35 8.19
CA GLU A 161 13.96 -13.82 9.04
C GLU A 161 15.23 -13.66 8.21
N LEU A 162 15.75 -12.43 8.10
CA LEU A 162 16.89 -12.14 7.25
C LEU A 162 17.73 -10.94 7.75
N SER A 163 18.94 -10.82 7.23
CA SER A 163 19.80 -9.65 7.43
C SER A 163 20.17 -9.06 6.08
N VAL A 164 19.46 -7.99 5.69
CA VAL A 164 19.68 -7.32 4.40
C VAL A 164 21.10 -6.78 4.29
N LYS A 165 21.70 -6.35 5.40
CA LYS A 165 23.06 -5.79 5.41
C LYS A 165 24.14 -6.84 5.68
N GLY A 166 23.88 -7.79 6.59
CA GLY A 166 24.86 -8.80 7.00
C GLY A 166 24.99 -9.96 6.02
N ALA A 167 23.88 -10.35 5.35
CA ALA A 167 23.83 -11.43 4.39
C ALA A 167 22.95 -11.06 3.19
N PRO A 168 23.36 -10.09 2.35
CA PRO A 168 22.54 -9.54 1.27
C PRO A 168 22.11 -10.58 0.21
N ASP A 169 23.00 -11.48 -0.18
CA ASP A 169 22.70 -12.49 -1.18
C ASP A 169 21.65 -13.50 -0.68
N ASP A 170 21.77 -13.93 0.58
CA ASP A 170 20.80 -14.81 1.21
C ASP A 170 19.46 -14.12 1.36
N ALA A 171 19.46 -12.85 1.78
CA ALA A 171 18.25 -12.05 1.91
C ALA A 171 17.54 -11.91 0.56
N ARG A 172 18.28 -11.64 -0.52
CA ARG A 172 17.75 -11.57 -1.87
C ARG A 172 17.20 -12.91 -2.32
N ALA A 173 17.92 -14.01 -2.10
CA ALA A 173 17.51 -15.35 -2.48
C ALA A 173 16.23 -15.79 -1.77
N GLN A 174 16.04 -15.41 -0.50
CA GLN A 174 14.81 -15.68 0.25
C GLN A 174 13.63 -14.82 -0.22
N LEU A 175 13.84 -13.54 -0.54
CA LEU A 175 12.76 -12.61 -0.90
C LEU A 175 12.26 -12.79 -2.33
N MET A 176 13.15 -12.98 -3.31
CA MET A 176 12.79 -12.99 -4.72
C MET A 176 11.68 -14.00 -5.09
N PRO A 177 11.63 -15.23 -4.56
CA PRO A 177 10.54 -16.16 -4.84
C PRO A 177 9.15 -15.64 -4.45
N HIS A 178 9.09 -14.80 -3.40
CA HIS A 178 7.84 -14.20 -2.94
C HIS A 178 7.43 -12.95 -3.72
N LEU A 179 8.37 -12.28 -4.38
CA LEU A 179 8.17 -10.98 -5.02
C LEU A 179 8.05 -11.05 -6.54
N ALA A 180 8.63 -12.08 -7.18
CA ALA A 180 8.91 -12.13 -8.61
C ALA A 180 7.70 -11.98 -9.55
N ARG A 181 6.47 -12.20 -9.06
CA ARG A 181 5.24 -12.09 -9.88
C ARG A 181 4.18 -11.21 -9.23
N HIS A 182 4.59 -10.42 -8.24
CA HIS A 182 3.66 -9.65 -7.43
C HIS A 182 3.95 -8.16 -7.53
N SER A 183 2.88 -7.36 -7.57
CA SER A 183 2.96 -5.93 -7.26
C SER A 183 2.91 -5.78 -5.75
N THR A 184 4.07 -5.55 -5.17
CA THR A 184 4.26 -5.54 -3.70
C THR A 184 4.45 -4.12 -3.20
N ILE A 185 3.61 -3.67 -2.26
CA ILE A 185 3.85 -2.42 -1.55
C ILE A 185 4.64 -2.67 -0.27
N LEU A 186 5.64 -1.81 -0.03
CA LEU A 186 6.56 -1.90 1.08
C LEU A 186 6.10 -1.02 2.24
N LEU A 187 5.98 -1.60 3.42
CA LEU A 187 5.65 -0.93 4.68
C LEU A 187 6.71 -1.17 5.74
N GLY A 188 6.79 -0.27 6.72
CA GLY A 188 7.62 -0.43 7.92
C GLY A 188 8.05 0.92 8.48
N GLN A 189 8.36 0.95 9.75
CA GLN A 189 8.81 2.13 10.47
C GLN A 189 10.17 2.64 9.99
N SER A 190 10.55 3.84 10.42
CA SER A 190 11.89 4.35 10.21
C SER A 190 12.92 3.44 10.91
N GLY A 191 14.07 3.25 10.28
CA GLY A 191 15.14 2.42 10.84
C GLY A 191 15.01 0.91 10.63
N MET A 192 13.91 0.38 10.08
CA MET A 192 13.72 -1.06 9.83
C MET A 192 14.58 -1.61 8.68
N GLY A 193 15.20 -0.75 7.87
CA GLY A 193 16.05 -1.16 6.74
C GLY A 193 15.35 -1.20 5.39
N LYS A 194 14.19 -0.53 5.24
CA LYS A 194 13.44 -0.47 3.96
C LYS A 194 14.28 0.01 2.79
N SER A 195 14.96 1.15 2.93
CA SER A 195 15.80 1.69 1.84
C SER A 195 16.94 0.75 1.46
N THR A 196 17.55 0.08 2.45
CA THR A 196 18.58 -0.93 2.21
C THR A 196 18.01 -2.12 1.44
N LEU A 197 16.77 -2.54 1.79
CA LEU A 197 16.07 -3.62 1.09
C LEU A 197 15.69 -3.21 -0.33
N VAL A 198 15.20 -1.99 -0.54
CA VAL A 198 14.92 -1.46 -1.89
C VAL A 198 16.18 -1.47 -2.75
N ASN A 199 17.30 -0.97 -2.23
CA ASN A 199 18.58 -0.94 -2.96
C ASN A 199 19.15 -2.35 -3.22
N LEU A 200 18.90 -3.31 -2.34
CA LEU A 200 19.25 -4.71 -2.56
C LEU A 200 18.48 -5.31 -3.74
N LEU A 201 17.18 -5.08 -3.79
CA LEU A 201 16.29 -5.67 -4.79
C LEU A 201 16.32 -4.93 -6.12
N VAL A 202 16.52 -3.61 -6.08
CA VAL A 202 16.55 -2.69 -7.23
C VAL A 202 17.84 -1.86 -7.16
N PRO A 203 18.97 -2.35 -7.67
CA PRO A 203 20.27 -1.67 -7.54
C PRO A 203 20.30 -0.24 -8.07
N ASP A 204 19.48 0.07 -9.09
CA ASP A 204 19.40 1.40 -9.71
C ASP A 204 18.30 2.30 -9.08
N ALA A 205 17.72 1.90 -7.95
CA ALA A 205 16.62 2.64 -7.32
C ALA A 205 16.98 4.10 -7.01
N GLU A 206 18.19 4.40 -6.56
CA GLU A 206 18.63 5.78 -6.29
C GLU A 206 18.78 6.61 -7.57
N ALA A 207 19.28 6.01 -8.66
CA ALA A 207 19.41 6.69 -9.96
C ALA A 207 18.02 6.98 -10.52
N ALA A 208 17.13 5.99 -10.57
CA ALA A 208 15.73 6.16 -10.96
C ALA A 208 15.00 7.19 -10.09
N THR A 209 15.35 7.25 -8.79
CA THR A 209 14.82 8.27 -7.87
C THR A 209 15.21 9.68 -8.27
N ARG A 210 16.46 9.90 -8.62
CA ARG A 210 16.96 11.21 -9.05
C ARG A 210 16.35 11.67 -10.37
N GLU A 211 16.26 10.77 -11.34
CA GLU A 211 15.67 11.04 -12.65
C GLU A 211 14.20 11.48 -12.53
N ILE A 212 13.39 10.71 -11.80
CA ILE A 212 11.97 11.02 -11.61
C ILE A 212 11.79 12.30 -10.75
N SER A 213 12.64 12.52 -9.75
CA SER A 213 12.59 13.76 -8.94
C SER A 213 12.89 15.00 -9.78
N ALA A 214 13.82 14.89 -10.73
CA ALA A 214 14.11 15.96 -11.67
C ALA A 214 12.91 16.22 -12.62
N ALA A 215 12.31 15.17 -13.16
CA ALA A 215 11.13 15.26 -14.03
C ALA A 215 9.91 15.85 -13.31
N LEU A 216 9.76 15.59 -12.00
CA LEU A 216 8.65 16.09 -11.20
C LEU A 216 8.92 17.46 -10.53
N ASN A 217 10.08 18.07 -10.75
CA ASN A 217 10.52 19.32 -10.08
C ASN A 217 10.41 19.25 -8.53
N SER A 218 10.56 18.07 -7.96
CA SER A 218 10.53 17.86 -6.52
C SER A 218 11.92 18.09 -5.92
N GLY A 219 12.01 18.92 -4.87
CA GLY A 219 13.29 19.29 -4.25
C GLY A 219 14.11 18.09 -3.71
N ARG A 220 15.40 18.31 -3.56
CA ARG A 220 16.49 17.30 -3.50
C ARG A 220 16.57 16.36 -2.27
N HIS A 221 15.75 16.47 -1.21
CA HIS A 221 16.16 15.90 0.10
C HIS A 221 15.19 14.99 0.85
N THR A 222 14.04 14.62 0.29
CA THR A 222 13.19 13.62 0.97
C THR A 222 12.39 12.85 -0.08
N THR A 223 12.36 11.51 0.02
CA THR A 223 11.42 10.70 -0.77
C THR A 223 10.01 11.06 -0.33
N THR A 224 9.40 12.02 -1.03
CA THR A 224 8.09 12.59 -0.64
C THR A 224 6.93 12.02 -1.45
N PHE A 225 7.16 11.04 -2.30
CA PHE A 225 6.15 10.49 -3.19
C PHE A 225 6.28 8.96 -3.36
N THR A 226 5.13 8.32 -3.59
CA THR A 226 5.04 6.88 -3.85
C THR A 226 5.62 6.55 -5.21
N ARG A 227 6.37 5.44 -5.30
CA ARG A 227 7.06 5.02 -6.51
C ARG A 227 7.02 3.52 -6.70
N LEU A 228 6.85 3.10 -7.94
CA LEU A 228 6.93 1.72 -8.38
C LEU A 228 8.26 1.47 -9.08
N TYR A 229 8.94 0.41 -8.69
CA TYR A 229 10.15 -0.11 -9.29
C TYR A 229 9.88 -1.49 -9.88
N PRO A 230 10.09 -1.72 -11.18
CA PRO A 230 10.14 -3.07 -11.73
C PRO A 230 11.28 -3.86 -11.06
N LEU A 231 11.01 -5.12 -10.71
CA LEU A 231 12.05 -5.98 -10.14
C LEU A 231 12.89 -6.60 -11.26
N PRO A 232 14.23 -6.40 -11.27
CA PRO A 232 15.10 -6.92 -12.32
C PRO A 232 14.98 -8.43 -12.48
N GLY A 233 14.82 -8.88 -13.72
CA GLY A 233 14.74 -10.31 -14.07
C GLY A 233 13.42 -10.98 -13.68
N SER A 234 12.36 -10.21 -13.42
CA SER A 234 11.03 -10.76 -13.09
C SER A 234 9.90 -9.84 -13.56
N ASP A 235 8.66 -10.36 -13.55
CA ASP A 235 7.45 -9.59 -13.84
C ASP A 235 6.90 -8.85 -12.59
N GLY A 236 7.61 -8.96 -11.47
CA GLY A 236 7.23 -8.33 -10.22
C GLY A 236 7.56 -6.84 -10.16
N ALA A 237 6.93 -6.14 -9.23
CA ALA A 237 7.20 -4.74 -8.96
C ALA A 237 7.18 -4.46 -7.46
N LEU A 238 8.08 -3.58 -7.02
CA LEU A 238 8.12 -3.09 -5.65
C LEU A 238 7.62 -1.64 -5.62
N ILE A 239 6.69 -1.34 -4.73
CA ILE A 239 6.17 0.01 -4.54
C ILE A 239 6.67 0.52 -3.19
N ASP A 240 7.50 1.55 -3.22
CA ASP A 240 7.97 2.24 -2.03
C ASP A 240 7.16 3.51 -1.81
N SER A 241 6.72 3.71 -0.57
CA SER A 241 5.96 4.89 -0.18
C SER A 241 6.59 5.52 1.05
N PRO A 242 6.98 6.80 0.99
CA PRO A 242 7.56 7.49 2.13
C PRO A 242 6.54 7.70 3.25
N GLY A 243 7.01 7.58 4.49
CA GLY A 243 6.26 8.06 5.65
C GLY A 243 5.09 7.20 6.09
N PHE A 244 5.21 5.88 6.02
CA PHE A 244 4.22 4.95 6.59
C PHE A 244 4.41 4.80 8.10
N GLN A 245 4.19 5.89 8.83
CA GLN A 245 4.25 5.89 10.30
C GLN A 245 2.87 5.78 10.94
N GLU A 246 1.81 6.13 10.20
CA GLU A 246 0.43 6.06 10.65
C GLU A 246 -0.42 5.37 9.60
N PHE A 247 -1.07 4.30 10.00
CA PHE A 247 -1.98 3.54 9.15
C PHE A 247 -3.39 3.67 9.73
N GLY A 248 -4.11 4.69 9.29
CA GLY A 248 -5.51 4.84 9.62
C GLY A 248 -6.38 3.91 8.79
N LEU A 249 -7.24 3.15 9.44
CA LEU A 249 -8.22 2.25 8.83
C LEU A 249 -9.64 2.81 8.91
N TYR A 250 -9.78 4.13 9.02
CA TYR A 250 -11.04 4.85 9.20
C TYR A 250 -12.10 4.60 8.11
N HIS A 251 -11.67 4.10 6.95
CA HIS A 251 -12.57 3.75 5.84
C HIS A 251 -13.20 2.36 5.98
N LEU A 252 -12.74 1.55 6.93
CA LEU A 252 -13.33 0.24 7.17
C LEU A 252 -14.61 0.40 7.98
N THR A 253 -15.71 0.02 7.35
CA THR A 253 -17.03 0.01 7.99
C THR A 253 -17.18 -1.21 8.89
N GLU A 254 -18.16 -1.16 9.81
CA GLU A 254 -18.65 -2.34 10.53
C GLU A 254 -18.92 -3.50 9.56
N GLY A 255 -18.68 -4.71 9.98
CA GLY A 255 -18.78 -5.91 9.17
C GLY A 255 -17.55 -6.17 8.28
N ARG A 256 -16.84 -5.14 7.82
CA ARG A 256 -15.56 -5.30 7.12
C ARG A 256 -14.38 -5.38 8.09
N LEU A 257 -14.43 -4.60 9.17
CA LEU A 257 -13.37 -4.57 10.17
C LEU A 257 -13.27 -5.93 10.89
N GLU A 258 -14.38 -6.49 11.37
CA GLU A 258 -14.42 -7.78 12.05
C GLU A 258 -13.88 -8.91 11.16
N ARG A 259 -14.28 -8.90 9.87
CA ARG A 259 -13.82 -9.90 8.89
C ARG A 259 -12.35 -9.75 8.52
N ALA A 260 -11.74 -8.59 8.75
CA ALA A 260 -10.32 -8.37 8.54
C ALA A 260 -9.44 -8.98 9.65
N PHE A 261 -10.05 -9.50 10.73
CA PHE A 261 -9.38 -10.32 11.73
C PHE A 261 -9.59 -11.80 11.40
N PRO A 262 -8.58 -12.52 10.89
CA PRO A 262 -8.74 -13.94 10.50
C PRO A 262 -9.26 -14.82 11.65
N GLU A 263 -8.79 -14.55 12.87
CA GLU A 263 -9.17 -15.26 14.09
C GLU A 263 -10.62 -15.02 14.53
N PHE A 264 -11.26 -13.94 14.07
CA PHE A 264 -12.66 -13.65 14.36
C PHE A 264 -13.60 -14.37 13.40
N ARG A 265 -13.21 -14.55 12.14
CA ARG A 265 -14.06 -15.06 11.05
C ARG A 265 -14.84 -16.33 11.41
N PRO A 266 -14.20 -17.38 11.98
CA PRO A 266 -14.91 -18.61 12.32
C PRO A 266 -15.90 -18.48 13.47
N LEU A 267 -15.85 -17.39 14.24
CA LEU A 267 -16.64 -17.19 15.45
C LEU A 267 -17.76 -16.15 15.29
N LEU A 268 -17.76 -15.39 14.18
CA LEU A 268 -18.73 -14.29 14.00
C LEU A 268 -20.19 -14.78 14.03
N ALA A 269 -20.45 -15.98 13.51
CA ALA A 269 -21.80 -16.57 13.48
C ALA A 269 -22.26 -17.12 14.82
N ASP A 270 -21.35 -17.33 15.78
CA ASP A 270 -21.63 -17.95 17.07
C ASP A 270 -22.01 -16.94 18.16
N CYS A 271 -22.04 -15.64 17.83
CA CYS A 271 -22.48 -14.61 18.75
C CYS A 271 -23.99 -14.70 19.01
N ARG A 272 -24.39 -14.50 20.27
CA ARG A 272 -25.81 -14.53 20.67
C ARG A 272 -26.66 -13.52 19.92
N PHE A 273 -26.10 -12.36 19.54
CA PHE A 273 -26.80 -11.28 18.85
C PHE A 273 -26.22 -11.09 17.44
N TYR A 274 -27.09 -10.95 16.44
CA TYR A 274 -26.69 -10.74 15.05
C TYR A 274 -25.98 -9.40 14.79
N ASN A 275 -26.24 -8.40 15.67
CA ASN A 275 -25.61 -7.07 15.64
C ASN A 275 -24.57 -6.90 16.75
N CYS A 276 -23.87 -7.97 17.09
CA CYS A 276 -22.81 -7.94 18.09
C CYS A 276 -21.62 -7.10 17.59
N HIS A 277 -21.19 -6.13 18.39
CA HIS A 277 -20.00 -5.30 18.10
C HIS A 277 -18.73 -5.87 18.71
N HIS A 278 -18.81 -7.01 19.43
CA HIS A 278 -17.70 -7.74 20.03
C HIS A 278 -16.89 -6.93 21.05
N LEU A 279 -17.49 -5.94 21.70
CA LEU A 279 -16.83 -5.08 22.68
C LEU A 279 -17.19 -5.45 24.12
N HIS A 280 -18.47 -5.66 24.42
CA HIS A 280 -18.97 -5.92 25.79
C HIS A 280 -20.28 -6.71 25.83
N GLU A 281 -20.77 -7.20 24.69
CA GLU A 281 -22.07 -7.88 24.63
C GLU A 281 -22.06 -9.23 25.31
N PRO A 282 -23.06 -9.55 26.13
CA PRO A 282 -23.17 -10.84 26.78
C PRO A 282 -23.43 -11.96 25.77
N GLY A 283 -22.67 -13.05 25.88
CA GLY A 283 -22.74 -14.17 24.93
C GLY A 283 -22.05 -13.89 23.60
N CYS A 284 -21.10 -12.96 23.58
CA CYS A 284 -20.22 -12.72 22.44
C CYS A 284 -19.19 -13.85 22.33
N ALA A 285 -19.14 -14.53 21.17
CA ALA A 285 -18.20 -15.63 20.93
C ALA A 285 -16.74 -15.15 20.87
N ILE A 286 -16.49 -13.91 20.38
CA ILE A 286 -15.16 -13.31 20.33
C ILE A 286 -14.64 -13.06 21.75
N LEU A 287 -15.45 -12.43 22.62
CA LEU A 287 -15.07 -12.21 24.03
C LEU A 287 -14.85 -13.52 24.78
N GLY A 288 -15.67 -14.55 24.50
CA GLY A 288 -15.46 -15.90 25.02
C GLY A 288 -14.11 -16.47 24.56
N ALA A 289 -13.77 -16.33 23.29
CA ALA A 289 -12.50 -16.80 22.74
C ALA A 289 -11.28 -16.04 23.32
N VAL A 290 -11.44 -14.76 23.65
CA VAL A 290 -10.39 -14.00 24.37
C VAL A 290 -10.23 -14.54 25.80
N ALA A 291 -11.33 -14.79 26.52
CA ALA A 291 -11.29 -15.33 27.86
C ALA A 291 -10.66 -16.74 27.91
N ASP A 292 -10.90 -17.56 26.90
CA ASP A 292 -10.34 -18.90 26.75
C ASP A 292 -8.89 -18.92 26.20
N GLY A 293 -8.33 -17.76 25.86
CA GLY A 293 -6.97 -17.64 25.29
C GLY A 293 -6.84 -18.07 23.82
N ARG A 294 -7.95 -18.33 23.11
CA ARG A 294 -7.96 -18.64 21.66
C ARG A 294 -7.69 -17.40 20.79
N ILE A 295 -8.04 -16.23 21.30
CA ILE A 295 -7.72 -14.93 20.72
C ILE A 295 -6.84 -14.18 21.69
N ALA A 296 -5.70 -13.67 21.21
CA ALA A 296 -4.80 -12.88 22.04
C ALA A 296 -5.49 -11.57 22.50
N PRO A 297 -5.41 -11.21 23.80
CA PRO A 297 -6.01 -9.97 24.31
C PRO A 297 -5.54 -8.71 23.57
N SER A 298 -4.28 -8.67 23.12
CA SER A 298 -3.73 -7.57 22.32
C SER A 298 -4.42 -7.41 20.97
N ARG A 299 -4.85 -8.50 20.34
CA ARG A 299 -5.58 -8.47 19.08
C ARG A 299 -6.99 -7.92 19.26
N HIS A 300 -7.68 -8.33 20.32
CA HIS A 300 -8.98 -7.75 20.64
C HIS A 300 -8.87 -6.27 21.06
N ALA A 301 -7.84 -5.89 21.80
CA ALA A 301 -7.58 -4.49 22.15
C ALA A 301 -7.37 -3.62 20.90
N LEU A 302 -6.61 -4.11 19.92
CA LEU A 302 -6.46 -3.44 18.62
C LEU A 302 -7.80 -3.30 17.90
N TYR A 303 -8.63 -4.34 17.88
CA TYR A 303 -9.97 -4.29 17.30
C TYR A 303 -10.83 -3.20 17.96
N ALA A 304 -10.90 -3.19 19.30
CA ALA A 304 -11.66 -2.18 20.05
C ALA A 304 -11.19 -0.75 19.78
N GLN A 305 -9.87 -0.57 19.66
CA GLN A 305 -9.28 0.72 19.29
C GLN A 305 -9.70 1.14 17.88
N LEU A 306 -9.66 0.25 16.89
CA LEU A 306 -10.05 0.55 15.51
C LEU A 306 -11.55 0.87 15.40
N VAL A 307 -12.41 0.17 16.13
CA VAL A 307 -13.86 0.50 16.22
C VAL A 307 -14.06 1.89 16.78
N HIS A 308 -13.35 2.24 17.87
CA HIS A 308 -13.41 3.56 18.46
C HIS A 308 -12.95 4.66 17.48
N GLU A 309 -11.82 4.46 16.80
CA GLU A 309 -11.31 5.38 15.78
C GLU A 309 -12.32 5.57 14.64
N ALA A 310 -12.92 4.50 14.14
CA ALA A 310 -13.92 4.56 13.08
C ALA A 310 -15.17 5.35 13.49
N SER A 311 -15.57 5.29 14.77
CA SER A 311 -16.71 6.04 15.32
C SER A 311 -16.46 7.55 15.42
N GLN A 312 -15.20 7.99 15.47
CA GLN A 312 -14.82 9.40 15.59
C GLN A 312 -14.73 10.15 14.25
N VAL A 313 -14.86 9.45 13.13
CA VAL A 313 -14.87 10.11 11.80
C VAL A 313 -16.16 10.90 11.67
N VAL A 314 -16.05 12.21 11.75
CA VAL A 314 -17.15 13.14 11.46
C VAL A 314 -17.49 12.99 9.96
N ARG A 315 -18.68 12.47 9.69
CA ARG A 315 -19.23 12.34 8.33
C ARG A 315 -19.65 13.68 7.74
#